data_e8819f641e3ea71872a8b2e6a1f2db1e
#
_entry.id   e8819f641e3ea71872a8b2e6a1f2db1e
#
_cell.length_a   1.000
_cell.length_b   1.000
_cell.length_c   1.000
_cell.angle_alpha   90.00
_cell.angle_beta   90.00
_cell.angle_gamma   90.00
#
_symmetry.space_group_name_H-M   'P 1'
#
loop_
_entity.id
_entity.type
_entity.pdbx_description
1 polymer ?
#
loop_
_entity_poly.entity_id
_entity_poly.type
_entity_poly.pdbx_seq_one_letter_code
_entity_poly.pdbx_strand_id
1 'polypeptide(L)'
;MNIVSSSLAAPRLMGRDPERTQERILKAAFREFAAKGFAGARVDEIARRAAINKRMLYHYFGDKEGLFREVLRRKIAERQAWGVATPDEPSESLPYWFDLACNDADWVRLLEWEALQFLDKRLIDEKKRREAAALAVARIQRRQARGHLSKEFDPRHLLLAMIALTWFPVAFPQLTRLITGQSLSDVRCRNGHRTFLRNFAAAFQSRRPKSNPRSTTGGNGNGTVEST
;
A
#
# COMPACT_ATOMS: atom_id res chain seq x y z
N MET A 1 -31.91 30.41 -59.47
CA MET A 1 -31.83 28.96 -59.33
C MET A 1 -30.48 28.66 -58.71
N ASN A 2 -30.39 28.71 -57.35
CA ASN A 2 -29.15 28.44 -56.65
C ASN A 2 -29.25 27.07 -55.98
N ILE A 3 -28.45 26.17 -56.45
CA ILE A 3 -28.30 24.82 -55.86
C ILE A 3 -27.27 24.92 -54.73
N VAL A 4 -27.77 24.83 -53.49
CA VAL A 4 -26.92 24.76 -52.29
C VAL A 4 -26.43 23.33 -52.20
N SER A 5 -25.16 23.10 -52.47
CA SER A 5 -24.44 21.85 -52.26
C SER A 5 -24.26 21.59 -50.77
N SER A 6 -25.11 20.72 -50.21
CA SER A 6 -24.96 20.24 -48.85
C SER A 6 -23.78 19.26 -48.79
N SER A 7 -22.65 19.70 -48.27
CA SER A 7 -21.49 18.85 -47.94
C SER A 7 -21.84 18.00 -46.70
N LEU A 8 -22.19 16.72 -46.95
CA LEU A 8 -22.28 15.70 -45.91
C LEU A 8 -20.84 15.47 -45.35
N ALA A 9 -20.56 16.06 -44.22
CA ALA A 9 -19.34 15.72 -43.46
C ALA A 9 -19.39 14.25 -43.05
N ALA A 10 -18.49 13.45 -43.59
CA ALA A 10 -18.29 12.06 -43.21
C ALA A 10 -18.02 11.98 -41.70
N PRO A 11 -18.58 10.95 -41.00
CA PRO A 11 -18.32 10.80 -39.58
C PRO A 11 -16.82 10.59 -39.37
N ARG A 12 -16.16 11.51 -38.61
CA ARG A 12 -14.79 11.32 -38.11
C ARG A 12 -14.78 9.99 -37.40
N LEU A 13 -14.13 8.98 -37.98
CA LEU A 13 -13.70 7.79 -37.29
C LEU A 13 -12.92 8.26 -36.06
N MET A 14 -13.49 8.08 -34.86
CA MET A 14 -12.82 8.36 -33.58
C MET A 14 -11.48 7.64 -33.61
N GLY A 15 -10.40 8.40 -33.80
CA GLY A 15 -9.04 7.86 -33.74
C GLY A 15 -8.92 7.07 -32.45
N ARG A 16 -8.55 5.79 -32.59
CA ARG A 16 -8.28 4.92 -31.44
C ARG A 16 -7.17 5.59 -30.61
N ASP A 17 -7.55 6.15 -29.48
CA ASP A 17 -6.63 6.72 -28.51
C ASP A 17 -5.72 5.58 -27.98
N PRO A 18 -4.42 5.55 -28.32
CA PRO A 18 -3.51 4.48 -27.93
C PRO A 18 -3.38 4.37 -26.42
N GLU A 19 -3.38 5.50 -25.71
CA GLU A 19 -3.23 5.56 -24.24
C GLU A 19 -4.45 4.93 -23.57
N ARG A 20 -5.64 5.30 -23.98
CA ARG A 20 -6.89 4.71 -23.48
C ARG A 20 -6.98 3.21 -23.77
N THR A 21 -6.44 2.78 -24.90
CA THR A 21 -6.38 1.36 -25.25
C THR A 21 -5.42 0.61 -24.34
N GLN A 22 -4.23 1.14 -24.11
CA GLN A 22 -3.25 0.57 -23.16
C GLN A 22 -3.82 0.49 -21.74
N GLU A 23 -4.50 1.52 -21.26
CA GLU A 23 -5.15 1.49 -19.93
C GLU A 23 -6.19 0.38 -19.81
N ARG A 24 -7.02 0.17 -20.83
CA ARG A 24 -8.01 -0.93 -20.84
C ARG A 24 -7.33 -2.28 -20.77
N ILE A 25 -6.25 -2.47 -21.53
CA ILE A 25 -5.47 -3.72 -21.49
C ILE A 25 -4.87 -3.95 -20.12
N LEU A 26 -4.21 -2.94 -19.56
CA LEU A 26 -3.54 -3.04 -18.24
C LEU A 26 -4.55 -3.31 -17.12
N LYS A 27 -5.72 -2.67 -17.16
CA LYS A 27 -6.80 -2.93 -16.19
C LYS A 27 -7.35 -4.36 -16.28
N ALA A 28 -7.53 -4.87 -17.50
CA ALA A 28 -7.98 -6.25 -17.72
C ALA A 28 -6.89 -7.25 -17.29
N ALA A 29 -5.64 -6.97 -17.64
CA ALA A 29 -4.49 -7.81 -17.29
C ALA A 29 -4.26 -7.87 -15.78
N PHE A 30 -4.35 -6.73 -15.08
CA PHE A 30 -4.24 -6.68 -13.62
C PHE A 30 -5.23 -7.65 -12.95
N ARG A 31 -6.49 -7.60 -13.33
CA ARG A 31 -7.53 -8.49 -12.78
C ARG A 31 -7.27 -9.96 -13.09
N GLU A 32 -6.83 -10.26 -14.30
CA GLU A 32 -6.58 -11.65 -14.72
C GLU A 32 -5.33 -12.21 -14.01
N PHE A 33 -4.25 -11.43 -13.90
CA PHE A 33 -3.04 -11.83 -13.18
C PHE A 33 -3.27 -11.95 -11.67
N ALA A 34 -3.98 -11.03 -11.05
CA ALA A 34 -4.32 -11.11 -9.64
C ALA A 34 -5.17 -12.35 -9.32
N ALA A 35 -6.11 -12.71 -10.21
CA ALA A 35 -6.99 -13.84 -9.98
C ALA A 35 -6.32 -15.21 -10.24
N LYS A 36 -5.41 -15.32 -11.21
CA LYS A 36 -4.90 -16.62 -11.71
C LYS A 36 -3.39 -16.77 -11.70
N GLY A 37 -2.67 -15.74 -11.25
CA GLY A 37 -1.21 -15.69 -11.33
C GLY A 37 -0.68 -15.57 -12.76
N PHE A 38 0.65 -15.47 -12.86
CA PHE A 38 1.28 -15.38 -14.17
C PHE A 38 1.04 -16.61 -15.02
N ALA A 39 1.25 -17.81 -14.49
CA ALA A 39 1.11 -19.06 -15.25
C ALA A 39 -0.34 -19.30 -15.72
N GLY A 40 -1.32 -19.11 -14.83
CA GLY A 40 -2.73 -19.39 -15.08
C GLY A 40 -3.48 -18.32 -15.89
N ALA A 41 -2.95 -17.10 -15.99
CA ALA A 41 -3.57 -16.01 -16.74
C ALA A 41 -3.58 -16.29 -18.24
N ARG A 42 -4.69 -16.00 -18.91
CA ARG A 42 -4.90 -16.25 -20.35
C ARG A 42 -4.95 -14.93 -21.11
N VAL A 43 -4.02 -14.76 -22.06
CA VAL A 43 -3.94 -13.55 -22.91
C VAL A 43 -5.22 -13.35 -23.73
N ASP A 44 -5.86 -14.43 -24.15
CA ASP A 44 -7.14 -14.37 -24.88
C ASP A 44 -8.24 -13.76 -24.01
N GLU A 45 -8.31 -14.12 -22.73
CA GLU A 45 -9.27 -13.55 -21.79
C GLU A 45 -9.00 -12.07 -21.50
N ILE A 46 -7.74 -11.69 -21.39
CA ILE A 46 -7.33 -10.29 -21.24
C ILE A 46 -7.78 -9.48 -22.46
N ALA A 47 -7.49 -9.96 -23.67
CA ALA A 47 -7.89 -9.29 -24.90
C ALA A 47 -9.41 -9.14 -25.02
N ARG A 48 -10.16 -10.21 -24.68
CA ARG A 48 -11.64 -10.21 -24.67
C ARG A 48 -12.18 -9.15 -23.70
N ARG A 49 -11.68 -9.11 -22.46
CA ARG A 49 -12.11 -8.14 -21.44
C ARG A 49 -11.73 -6.70 -21.80
N ALA A 50 -10.57 -6.51 -22.43
CA ALA A 50 -10.14 -5.22 -22.92
C ALA A 50 -10.85 -4.79 -24.20
N ALA A 51 -11.70 -5.65 -24.79
CA ALA A 51 -12.38 -5.46 -26.07
C ALA A 51 -11.39 -5.04 -27.19
N ILE A 52 -10.32 -5.82 -27.34
CA ILE A 52 -9.29 -5.65 -28.36
C ILE A 52 -8.95 -6.98 -29.03
N ASN A 53 -8.23 -6.88 -30.15
CA ASN A 53 -7.62 -8.05 -30.79
C ASN A 53 -6.34 -8.45 -30.02
N LYS A 54 -6.12 -9.76 -29.82
CA LYS A 54 -4.91 -10.33 -29.20
C LYS A 54 -3.60 -9.84 -29.86
N ARG A 55 -3.61 -9.64 -31.18
CA ARG A 55 -2.47 -9.11 -31.92
C ARG A 55 -2.07 -7.71 -31.45
N MET A 56 -3.08 -6.88 -31.10
CA MET A 56 -2.85 -5.54 -30.57
C MET A 56 -2.18 -5.58 -29.19
N LEU A 57 -2.54 -6.55 -28.35
CA LEU A 57 -1.89 -6.75 -27.05
C LEU A 57 -0.40 -7.02 -27.22
N TYR A 58 -0.03 -7.94 -28.12
CA TYR A 58 1.38 -8.22 -28.40
C TYR A 58 2.10 -7.05 -29.06
N HIS A 59 1.40 -6.26 -29.86
CA HIS A 59 1.98 -5.03 -30.44
C HIS A 59 2.39 -4.01 -29.35
N TYR A 60 1.60 -3.85 -28.29
CA TYR A 60 1.88 -2.89 -27.20
C TYR A 60 2.89 -3.42 -26.18
N PHE A 61 2.85 -4.70 -25.86
CA PHE A 61 3.56 -5.24 -24.70
C PHE A 61 4.58 -6.34 -25.04
N GLY A 62 4.69 -6.71 -26.29
CA GLY A 62 5.59 -7.75 -26.79
C GLY A 62 5.08 -9.16 -26.50
N ASP A 63 5.05 -9.55 -25.24
CA ASP A 63 4.61 -10.85 -24.76
C ASP A 63 3.85 -10.77 -23.43
N LYS A 64 3.48 -11.93 -22.90
CA LYS A 64 2.77 -12.03 -21.62
C LYS A 64 3.62 -11.54 -20.45
N GLU A 65 4.94 -11.75 -20.50
CA GLU A 65 5.86 -11.28 -19.46
C GLU A 65 6.00 -9.77 -19.51
N GLY A 66 6.15 -9.18 -20.69
CA GLY A 66 6.19 -7.72 -20.89
C GLY A 66 4.91 -7.05 -20.37
N LEU A 67 3.74 -7.65 -20.65
CA LEU A 67 2.47 -7.19 -20.12
C LEU A 67 2.41 -7.27 -18.58
N PHE A 68 2.86 -8.38 -18.00
CA PHE A 68 2.89 -8.56 -16.54
C PHE A 68 3.82 -7.54 -15.87
N ARG A 69 5.00 -7.33 -16.44
CA ARG A 69 5.97 -6.32 -15.98
C ARG A 69 5.38 -4.91 -16.00
N GLU A 70 4.67 -4.56 -17.07
CA GLU A 70 4.05 -3.24 -17.18
C GLU A 70 2.89 -3.04 -16.20
N VAL A 71 2.09 -4.07 -15.95
CA VAL A 71 1.05 -4.06 -14.91
C VAL A 71 1.68 -3.79 -13.54
N LEU A 72 2.73 -4.52 -13.17
CA LEU A 72 3.42 -4.32 -11.90
C LEU A 72 4.03 -2.91 -11.80
N ARG A 73 4.71 -2.45 -12.85
CA ARG A 73 5.34 -1.12 -12.89
C ARG A 73 4.32 -0.02 -12.63
N ARG A 74 3.18 -0.05 -13.31
CA ARG A 74 2.10 0.94 -13.10
C ARG A 74 1.55 0.89 -11.69
N LYS A 75 1.25 -0.30 -11.19
CA LYS A 75 0.73 -0.47 -9.83
C LYS A 75 1.73 -0.02 -8.77
N ILE A 76 3.01 -0.29 -8.93
CA ILE A 76 4.06 0.21 -8.03
C ILE A 76 4.10 1.74 -8.05
N ALA A 77 4.05 2.37 -9.23
CA ALA A 77 4.07 3.82 -9.35
C ALA A 77 2.84 4.49 -8.69
N GLU A 78 1.64 3.93 -8.89
CA GLU A 78 0.42 4.38 -8.20
C GLU A 78 0.58 4.32 -6.67
N ARG A 79 1.17 3.24 -6.15
CA ARG A 79 1.37 3.04 -4.71
C ARG A 79 2.44 3.95 -4.11
N GLN A 80 3.47 4.30 -4.85
CA GLN A 80 4.47 5.28 -4.39
C GLN A 80 3.86 6.66 -4.17
N ALA A 81 2.92 7.07 -5.01
CA ALA A 81 2.17 8.32 -4.82
C ALA A 81 1.35 8.30 -3.51
N TRP A 82 0.82 7.14 -3.10
CA TRP A 82 0.08 7.01 -1.83
C TRP A 82 0.97 7.10 -0.59
N GLY A 83 2.25 6.79 -0.71
CA GLY A 83 3.22 6.98 0.37
C GLY A 83 3.31 8.43 0.85
N VAL A 84 3.01 9.39 0.00
CA VAL A 84 2.96 10.82 0.34
C VAL A 84 1.75 11.15 1.23
N ALA A 85 0.62 10.48 1.04
CA ALA A 85 -0.62 10.68 1.80
C ALA A 85 -0.67 9.87 3.11
N THR A 86 0.38 9.10 3.45
CA THR A 86 0.41 8.29 4.67
C THR A 86 0.42 9.21 5.91
N PRO A 87 -0.51 9.03 6.85
CA PRO A 87 -0.50 9.75 8.12
C PRO A 87 0.83 9.57 8.86
N ASP A 88 1.25 10.62 9.55
CA ASP A 88 2.53 10.55 10.27
C ASP A 88 2.44 9.69 11.54
N GLU A 89 1.31 9.70 12.25
CA GLU A 89 1.14 8.92 13.46
C GLU A 89 0.95 7.42 13.19
N PRO A 90 1.73 6.52 13.84
CA PRO A 90 1.59 5.07 13.65
C PRO A 90 0.19 4.55 13.96
N SER A 91 -0.50 5.12 14.95
CA SER A 91 -1.87 4.78 15.31
C SER A 91 -2.89 5.08 14.19
N GLU A 92 -2.54 5.95 13.26
CA GLU A 92 -3.36 6.29 12.08
C GLU A 92 -2.81 5.64 10.82
N SER A 93 -1.48 5.57 10.67
CA SER A 93 -0.86 5.02 9.48
C SER A 93 -1.08 3.52 9.32
N LEU A 94 -1.08 2.72 10.40
CA LEU A 94 -1.34 1.28 10.32
C LEU A 94 -2.78 0.99 9.86
N PRO A 95 -3.85 1.56 10.45
CA PRO A 95 -5.20 1.41 9.93
C PRO A 95 -5.34 1.88 8.48
N TYR A 96 -4.70 3.00 8.11
CA TYR A 96 -4.69 3.51 6.74
C TYR A 96 -4.14 2.50 5.73
N TRP A 97 -2.96 1.90 6.01
CA TRP A 97 -2.36 0.90 5.15
C TRP A 97 -3.17 -0.40 5.09
N PHE A 98 -3.78 -0.79 6.21
CA PHE A 98 -4.69 -1.93 6.23
C PHE A 98 -5.93 -1.70 5.36
N ASP A 99 -6.53 -0.52 5.43
CA ASP A 99 -7.68 -0.15 4.60
C ASP A 99 -7.34 -0.12 3.13
N LEU A 100 -6.16 0.39 2.77
CA LEU A 100 -5.66 0.34 1.39
C LEU A 100 -5.48 -1.10 0.91
N ALA A 101 -4.98 -2.00 1.75
CA ALA A 101 -4.84 -3.41 1.41
C ALA A 101 -6.20 -4.09 1.25
N CYS A 102 -7.16 -3.82 2.14
CA CYS A 102 -8.54 -4.34 2.05
C CYS A 102 -9.27 -3.86 0.79
N ASN A 103 -9.06 -2.59 0.40
CA ASN A 103 -9.72 -1.99 -0.75
C ASN A 103 -9.12 -2.42 -2.09
N ASP A 104 -7.89 -2.94 -2.09
CA ASP A 104 -7.19 -3.43 -3.29
C ASP A 104 -6.49 -4.77 -3.00
N ALA A 105 -7.28 -5.77 -2.58
CA ALA A 105 -6.78 -7.12 -2.30
C ALA A 105 -6.12 -7.77 -3.54
N ASP A 106 -6.54 -7.37 -4.74
CA ASP A 106 -5.94 -7.84 -5.99
C ASP A 106 -4.48 -7.38 -6.13
N TRP A 107 -4.13 -6.22 -5.56
CA TRP A 107 -2.73 -5.78 -5.49
C TRP A 107 -1.89 -6.69 -4.58
N VAL A 108 -2.41 -7.03 -3.40
CA VAL A 108 -1.72 -7.94 -2.46
C VAL A 108 -1.47 -9.28 -3.15
N ARG A 109 -2.49 -9.86 -3.79
CA ARG A 109 -2.35 -11.11 -4.57
C ARG A 109 -1.35 -11.01 -5.71
N LEU A 110 -1.32 -9.88 -6.42
CA LEU A 110 -0.35 -9.69 -7.50
C LEU A 110 1.09 -9.74 -6.99
N LEU A 111 1.37 -9.18 -5.81
CA LEU A 111 2.70 -9.25 -5.18
C LEU A 111 3.02 -10.66 -4.67
N GLU A 112 2.04 -11.39 -4.15
CA GLU A 112 2.23 -12.81 -3.80
C GLU A 112 2.62 -13.63 -5.05
N TRP A 113 1.93 -13.40 -6.17
CA TRP A 113 2.27 -14.04 -7.44
C TRP A 113 3.64 -13.62 -7.97
N GLU A 114 4.02 -12.33 -7.82
CA GLU A 114 5.37 -11.88 -8.15
C GLU A 114 6.42 -12.63 -7.32
N ALA A 115 6.21 -12.75 -6.01
CA ALA A 115 7.13 -13.45 -5.12
C ALA A 115 7.28 -14.93 -5.47
N LEU A 116 6.17 -15.62 -5.79
CA LEU A 116 6.19 -17.02 -6.18
C LEU A 116 6.82 -17.26 -7.55
N GLN A 117 6.62 -16.34 -8.50
CA GLN A 117 7.08 -16.49 -9.89
C GLN A 117 8.55 -16.13 -10.07
N PHE A 118 9.07 -15.19 -9.30
CA PHE A 118 10.39 -14.60 -9.51
C PHE A 118 11.31 -14.75 -8.28
N LEU A 119 11.16 -15.83 -7.51
CA LEU A 119 11.92 -16.10 -6.28
C LEU A 119 13.43 -15.83 -6.41
N ASP A 120 14.01 -16.20 -7.56
CA ASP A 120 15.46 -16.10 -7.84
C ASP A 120 15.80 -14.99 -8.85
N LYS A 121 14.82 -14.19 -9.26
CA LYS A 121 15.01 -13.13 -10.25
C LYS A 121 14.95 -11.76 -9.61
N ARG A 122 15.57 -10.77 -10.28
CA ARG A 122 15.45 -9.37 -9.88
C ARG A 122 14.00 -8.91 -9.88
N LEU A 123 13.59 -8.24 -8.80
CA LEU A 123 12.26 -7.63 -8.71
C LEU A 123 12.09 -6.54 -9.78
N ILE A 124 10.87 -6.43 -10.28
CA ILE A 124 10.52 -5.36 -11.22
C ILE A 124 10.67 -4.01 -10.53
N ASP A 125 11.35 -3.07 -11.19
CA ASP A 125 11.68 -1.73 -10.66
C ASP A 125 12.36 -1.77 -9.27
N GLU A 126 13.21 -2.78 -9.01
CA GLU A 126 13.86 -3.00 -7.72
C GLU A 126 14.53 -1.75 -7.17
N LYS A 127 15.24 -0.99 -8.01
CA LYS A 127 15.90 0.24 -7.58
C LYS A 127 14.91 1.24 -6.99
N LYS A 128 13.81 1.53 -7.69
CA LYS A 128 12.76 2.44 -7.20
C LYS A 128 12.09 1.94 -5.93
N ARG A 129 11.83 0.63 -5.84
CA ARG A 129 11.25 0.00 -4.65
C ARG A 129 12.18 0.10 -3.45
N ARG A 130 13.48 -0.08 -3.66
CA ARG A 130 14.52 0.08 -2.62
C ARG A 130 14.61 1.53 -2.15
N GLU A 131 14.56 2.49 -3.06
CA GLU A 131 14.52 3.92 -2.72
C GLU A 131 13.27 4.27 -1.89
N ALA A 132 12.09 3.79 -2.29
CA ALA A 132 10.85 3.99 -1.53
C ALA A 132 10.92 3.36 -0.12
N ALA A 133 11.47 2.15 0.00
CA ALA A 133 11.69 1.49 1.28
C ALA A 133 12.68 2.28 2.17
N ALA A 134 13.77 2.80 1.59
CA ALA A 134 14.73 3.64 2.31
C ALA A 134 14.08 4.93 2.85
N LEU A 135 13.20 5.58 2.09
CA LEU A 135 12.44 6.75 2.55
C LEU A 135 11.49 6.39 3.70
N ALA A 136 10.83 5.23 3.65
CA ALA A 136 9.97 4.77 4.73
C ALA A 136 10.76 4.47 6.01
N VAL A 137 11.92 3.81 5.89
CA VAL A 137 12.85 3.57 7.01
C VAL A 137 13.35 4.90 7.60
N ALA A 138 13.74 5.86 6.77
CA ALA A 138 14.19 7.18 7.23
C ALA A 138 13.07 7.94 7.97
N ARG A 139 11.80 7.75 7.62
CA ARG A 139 10.66 8.31 8.36
C ARG A 139 10.60 7.72 9.79
N ILE A 140 10.75 6.39 9.92
CA ILE A 140 10.78 5.73 11.24
C ILE A 140 11.96 6.24 12.06
N GLN A 141 13.17 6.34 11.49
CA GLN A 141 14.36 6.86 12.17
C GLN A 141 14.16 8.29 12.69
N ARG A 142 13.57 9.18 11.88
CA ARG A 142 13.25 10.53 12.33
C ARG A 142 12.30 10.55 13.53
N ARG A 143 11.34 9.65 13.60
CA ARG A 143 10.40 9.53 14.72
C ARG A 143 11.07 8.97 15.97
N GLN A 144 11.98 8.01 15.81
CA GLN A 144 12.83 7.51 16.89
C GLN A 144 13.74 8.62 17.44
N ALA A 145 14.35 9.43 16.56
CA ALA A 145 15.18 10.55 16.96
C ALA A 145 14.41 11.60 17.79
N ARG A 146 13.12 11.84 17.42
CA ARG A 146 12.21 12.75 18.14
C ARG A 146 11.61 12.15 19.43
N GLY A 147 11.90 10.88 19.75
CA GLY A 147 11.33 10.21 20.91
C GLY A 147 9.85 9.80 20.75
N HIS A 148 9.31 9.79 19.54
CA HIS A 148 7.94 9.36 19.27
C HIS A 148 7.83 7.84 19.12
N LEU A 149 8.91 7.16 18.74
CA LEU A 149 9.02 5.70 18.67
C LEU A 149 10.22 5.24 19.49
N SER A 150 10.12 4.04 20.06
CA SER A 150 11.22 3.42 20.80
C SER A 150 12.43 3.20 19.88
N LYS A 151 13.64 3.51 20.40
CA LYS A 151 14.91 3.24 19.72
C LYS A 151 15.40 1.79 19.87
N GLU A 152 14.72 0.98 20.66
CA GLU A 152 15.07 -0.43 20.89
C GLU A 152 14.85 -1.28 19.64
N PHE A 153 13.99 -0.84 18.72
CA PHE A 153 13.67 -1.56 17.50
C PHE A 153 14.51 -1.06 16.32
N ASP A 154 15.13 -1.98 15.58
CA ASP A 154 15.70 -1.64 14.27
C ASP A 154 14.60 -1.10 13.35
N PRO A 155 14.77 0.08 12.74
CA PRO A 155 13.73 0.72 11.94
C PRO A 155 13.32 -0.07 10.70
N ARG A 156 14.21 -0.93 10.16
CA ARG A 156 13.92 -1.80 9.01
C ARG A 156 13.02 -2.95 9.42
N HIS A 157 13.31 -3.59 10.57
CA HIS A 157 12.46 -4.66 11.10
C HIS A 157 11.12 -4.11 11.59
N LEU A 158 11.11 -2.90 12.15
CA LEU A 158 9.85 -2.25 12.52
C LEU A 158 8.97 -1.98 11.29
N LEU A 159 9.54 -1.48 10.18
CA LEU A 159 8.83 -1.31 8.93
C LEU A 159 8.27 -2.64 8.40
N LEU A 160 9.08 -3.71 8.42
CA LEU A 160 8.66 -5.03 7.98
C LEU A 160 7.50 -5.56 8.83
N ALA A 161 7.55 -5.40 10.16
CA ALA A 161 6.47 -5.78 11.06
C ALA A 161 5.18 -4.98 10.79
N MET A 162 5.30 -3.67 10.54
CA MET A 162 4.15 -2.82 10.19
C MET A 162 3.48 -3.27 8.88
N ILE A 163 4.27 -3.61 7.86
CA ILE A 163 3.76 -4.15 6.59
C ILE A 163 3.07 -5.51 6.85
N ALA A 164 3.69 -6.40 7.59
CA ALA A 164 3.13 -7.70 7.91
C ALA A 164 1.78 -7.58 8.64
N LEU A 165 1.68 -6.75 9.65
CA LEU A 165 0.45 -6.55 10.42
C LEU A 165 -0.72 -6.00 9.57
N THR A 166 -0.40 -5.19 8.56
CA THR A 166 -1.42 -4.57 7.73
C THR A 166 -1.83 -5.44 6.53
N TRP A 167 -0.91 -6.23 5.98
CA TRP A 167 -1.15 -7.02 4.77
C TRP A 167 -1.51 -8.47 5.05
N PHE A 168 -0.96 -9.07 6.11
CA PHE A 168 -1.17 -10.48 6.42
C PHE A 168 -2.63 -10.90 6.46
N PRO A 169 -3.55 -10.15 7.09
CA PRO A 169 -4.95 -10.54 7.10
C PRO A 169 -5.59 -10.61 5.71
N VAL A 170 -5.13 -9.75 4.78
CA VAL A 170 -5.61 -9.69 3.40
C VAL A 170 -4.96 -10.77 2.53
N ALA A 171 -3.66 -11.02 2.75
CA ALA A 171 -2.89 -12.05 2.07
C ALA A 171 -3.38 -13.47 2.42
N PHE A 172 -3.72 -13.70 3.70
CA PHE A 172 -4.15 -15.00 4.22
C PHE A 172 -5.56 -14.93 4.84
N PRO A 173 -6.61 -14.65 4.04
CA PRO A 173 -7.96 -14.46 4.57
C PRO A 173 -8.55 -15.72 5.21
N GLN A 174 -8.11 -16.92 4.77
CA GLN A 174 -8.54 -18.18 5.37
C GLN A 174 -8.00 -18.31 6.80
N LEU A 175 -6.70 -18.04 7.00
CA LEU A 175 -6.07 -18.09 8.32
C LEU A 175 -6.64 -17.01 9.25
N THR A 176 -6.88 -15.82 8.73
CA THR A 176 -7.55 -14.75 9.46
C THR A 176 -8.90 -15.21 9.97
N ARG A 177 -9.71 -15.84 9.11
CA ARG A 177 -11.02 -16.39 9.51
C ARG A 177 -10.90 -17.51 10.53
N LEU A 178 -9.92 -18.40 10.39
CA LEU A 178 -9.69 -19.50 11.35
C LEU A 178 -9.34 -18.99 12.74
N ILE A 179 -8.52 -17.93 12.82
CA ILE A 179 -8.08 -17.37 14.11
C ILE A 179 -9.15 -16.48 14.73
N THR A 180 -9.82 -15.64 13.94
CA THR A 180 -10.75 -14.62 14.46
C THR A 180 -12.20 -15.07 14.48
N GLY A 181 -12.52 -16.17 13.80
CA GLY A 181 -13.91 -16.60 13.58
C GLY A 181 -14.68 -15.72 12.58
N GLN A 182 -14.06 -14.70 12.00
CA GLN A 182 -14.71 -13.67 11.17
C GLN A 182 -14.01 -13.51 9.81
N SER A 183 -14.79 -13.12 8.80
CA SER A 183 -14.27 -12.79 7.47
C SER A 183 -13.93 -11.30 7.36
N LEU A 184 -12.90 -10.97 6.58
CA LEU A 184 -12.59 -9.57 6.22
C LEU A 184 -13.68 -8.88 5.38
N SER A 185 -14.63 -9.63 4.82
CA SER A 185 -15.84 -9.05 4.22
C SER A 185 -16.78 -8.45 5.28
N ASP A 186 -16.70 -8.90 6.53
CA ASP A 186 -17.46 -8.34 7.65
C ASP A 186 -16.80 -7.02 8.13
N VAL A 187 -17.62 -5.99 8.24
CA VAL A 187 -17.22 -4.68 8.76
C VAL A 187 -16.73 -4.77 10.22
N ARG A 188 -17.31 -5.66 11.03
CA ARG A 188 -16.89 -5.88 12.42
C ARG A 188 -15.46 -6.41 12.49
N CYS A 189 -15.13 -7.39 11.66
CA CYS A 189 -13.75 -7.91 11.56
C CYS A 189 -12.76 -6.80 11.23
N ARG A 190 -13.05 -6.01 10.19
CA ARG A 190 -12.18 -4.89 9.80
C ARG A 190 -12.05 -3.83 10.89
N ASN A 191 -13.14 -3.47 11.54
CA ASN A 191 -13.11 -2.50 12.66
C ASN A 191 -12.33 -3.03 13.85
N GLY A 192 -12.49 -4.30 14.20
CA GLY A 192 -11.72 -4.96 15.25
C GLY A 192 -10.22 -4.93 14.96
N HIS A 193 -9.82 -5.23 13.70
CA HIS A 193 -8.42 -5.19 13.32
C HIS A 193 -7.86 -3.76 13.30
N ARG A 194 -8.63 -2.76 12.84
CA ARG A 194 -8.22 -1.34 12.94
C ARG A 194 -7.97 -0.92 14.39
N THR A 195 -8.85 -1.31 15.30
CA THR A 195 -8.69 -1.03 16.74
C THR A 195 -7.44 -1.71 17.30
N PHE A 196 -7.23 -2.98 16.95
CA PHE A 196 -6.00 -3.69 17.30
C PHE A 196 -4.76 -2.93 16.79
N LEU A 197 -4.74 -2.51 15.53
CA LEU A 197 -3.61 -1.80 14.93
C LEU A 197 -3.31 -0.47 15.64
N ARG A 198 -4.34 0.30 16.04
CA ARG A 198 -4.17 1.52 16.83
C ARG A 198 -3.53 1.23 18.19
N ASN A 199 -4.05 0.25 18.90
CA ASN A 199 -3.56 -0.14 20.22
C ASN A 199 -2.12 -0.69 20.14
N PHE A 200 -1.85 -1.50 19.11
CA PHE A 200 -0.52 -2.04 18.86
C PHE A 200 0.49 -0.92 18.56
N ALA A 201 0.12 0.05 17.73
CA ALA A 201 0.96 1.20 17.45
C ALA A 201 1.29 2.00 18.72
N ALA A 202 0.35 2.14 19.65
CA ALA A 202 0.59 2.82 20.93
C ALA A 202 1.64 2.09 21.80
N ALA A 203 1.75 0.77 21.69
CA ALA A 203 2.74 -0.01 22.42
C ALA A 203 4.19 0.25 21.99
N PHE A 204 4.42 0.71 20.75
CA PHE A 204 5.74 1.10 20.24
C PHE A 204 6.10 2.56 20.47
N GLN A 205 5.17 3.36 20.97
CA GLN A 205 5.47 4.72 21.33
C GLN A 205 6.43 4.72 22.53
N SER A 206 7.39 5.63 22.51
CA SER A 206 8.28 5.84 23.62
C SER A 206 7.45 6.16 24.87
N ARG A 207 7.60 5.36 25.92
CA ARG A 207 7.00 5.71 27.21
C ARG A 207 7.59 7.07 27.61
N ARG A 208 6.79 8.13 27.56
CA ARG A 208 7.19 9.40 28.18
C ARG A 208 7.54 9.07 29.62
N PRO A 209 8.75 9.43 30.12
CA PRO A 209 9.05 9.30 31.54
C PRO A 209 7.94 10.06 32.26
N LYS A 210 7.24 9.41 33.18
CA LYS A 210 6.29 10.08 34.08
C LYS A 210 7.07 11.21 34.71
N SER A 211 6.70 12.43 34.44
CA SER A 211 7.24 13.60 35.15
C SER A 211 7.00 13.37 36.64
N ASN A 212 8.07 13.10 37.37
CA ASN A 212 8.01 12.97 38.82
C ASN A 212 7.52 14.33 39.36
N PRO A 213 6.37 14.41 40.04
CA PRO A 213 5.99 15.66 40.68
C PRO A 213 7.08 15.98 41.68
N ARG A 214 7.84 17.05 41.42
CA ARG A 214 8.87 17.55 42.33
C ARG A 214 8.23 17.70 43.70
N SER A 215 8.74 16.94 44.66
CA SER A 215 8.51 17.15 46.08
C SER A 215 8.97 18.57 46.43
N THR A 216 8.02 19.46 46.50
CA THR A 216 8.20 20.76 47.19
C THR A 216 8.27 20.48 48.67
N THR A 217 9.43 20.08 49.14
CA THR A 217 9.74 20.16 50.58
C THR A 217 10.00 21.62 50.90
N GLY A 218 8.95 22.26 51.40
CA GLY A 218 9.08 23.59 52.01
C GLY A 218 9.95 23.49 53.27
N GLY A 219 11.13 23.97 53.18
CA GLY A 219 11.97 24.27 54.35
C GLY A 219 11.42 25.50 55.07
N ASN A 220 10.68 25.26 56.14
CA ASN A 220 10.30 26.31 57.05
C ASN A 220 11.38 26.38 58.13
N GLY A 221 12.34 27.29 57.96
CA GLY A 221 13.34 27.63 58.95
C GLY A 221 12.80 28.72 59.85
N ASN A 222 12.36 28.34 61.02
CA ASN A 222 12.02 29.29 62.07
C ASN A 222 13.23 29.41 63.00
N GLY A 223 13.97 30.49 62.87
CA GLY A 223 15.04 30.90 63.81
C GLY A 223 14.40 31.64 64.95
N THR A 224 14.54 31.10 66.14
CA THR A 224 14.30 31.83 67.40
C THR A 224 15.62 32.14 68.02
N VAL A 225 15.89 33.41 68.11
CA VAL A 225 16.93 33.99 68.96
C VAL A 225 16.37 34.06 70.37
N GLU A 226 17.09 33.54 71.37
CA GLU A 226 16.98 34.03 72.74
C GLU A 226 18.34 34.07 73.43
N SER A 227 18.54 35.20 74.03
CA SER A 227 19.67 35.68 74.81
C SER A 227 19.78 34.96 76.16
N THR A 228 20.96 34.68 76.61
CA THR A 228 21.59 35.14 77.88
C THR A 228 22.97 34.56 78.00
#